data_dde038a94a0ed873ae58468204d0eb30
#
_entry.id   dde038a94a0ed873ae58468204d0eb30
#
_cell.length_a   1.000
_cell.length_b   1.000
_cell.length_c   1.000
_cell.angle_alpha   90.00
_cell.angle_beta   90.00
_cell.angle_gamma   90.00
#
_symmetry.space_group_name_H-M   'P 1'
#
loop_
_entity.id
_entity.type
_entity.pdbx_description
1 polymer ?
#
loop_
_entity_poly.entity_id
_entity_poly.type
_entity_poly.pdbx_seq_one_letter_code
_entity_poly.pdbx_strand_id
1 'polypeptide(L)'
;MYKKVNIDPKIKIKVEDIIEQPVIVRVRRFTESACADFTNQLNKAINTGQPFIPIVIDSYGGQVYSLMEMINKIQTCCIPCYTVVESKAMSCGAILFGMGQKRFMSPNATIMLHEVSSASTGKTEEIKADAKETDRLNKLIFKIMAENCKKKSDFFLSLVHDRSHADCYFSAKEAKRINLCTEIGIPQLTISVDLSYKLEKI
;
A
#
# COMPACT_ATOMS: atom_id res chain seq x y z
N MET A 1 5.08 -12.93 -16.94
CA MET A 1 5.81 -14.20 -16.77
C MET A 1 4.81 -15.33 -17.03
N TYR A 2 5.04 -16.16 -18.03
CA TYR A 2 4.15 -17.29 -18.32
C TYR A 2 4.65 -18.53 -17.58
N LYS A 3 3.81 -19.13 -16.74
CA LYS A 3 4.12 -20.41 -16.10
C LYS A 3 3.74 -21.51 -17.10
N LYS A 4 4.72 -22.27 -17.63
CA LYS A 4 4.43 -23.44 -18.47
C LYS A 4 4.19 -24.63 -17.55
N VAL A 5 3.03 -25.25 -17.70
CA VAL A 5 2.70 -26.50 -17.02
C VAL A 5 2.50 -27.53 -18.10
N ASN A 6 3.30 -28.62 -18.10
CA ASN A 6 3.10 -29.78 -18.99
C ASN A 6 2.07 -30.70 -18.35
N ILE A 7 0.94 -30.90 -19.03
CA ILE A 7 -0.15 -31.74 -18.55
C ILE A 7 -0.20 -32.98 -19.43
N ASP A 8 -0.15 -34.17 -18.81
CA ASP A 8 -0.44 -35.41 -19.51
C ASP A 8 -1.92 -35.41 -19.97
N PRO A 9 -2.22 -35.56 -21.27
CA PRO A 9 -3.60 -35.55 -21.78
C PRO A 9 -4.52 -36.61 -21.17
N LYS A 10 -3.96 -37.64 -20.54
CA LYS A 10 -4.71 -38.71 -19.87
C LYS A 10 -5.20 -38.31 -18.47
N ILE A 11 -4.68 -37.24 -17.91
CA ILE A 11 -5.04 -36.79 -16.57
C ILE A 11 -6.08 -35.66 -16.69
N LYS A 12 -7.29 -35.89 -16.17
CA LYS A 12 -8.29 -34.81 -16.05
C LYS A 12 -7.89 -33.89 -14.93
N ILE A 13 -7.23 -32.76 -15.25
CA ILE A 13 -6.90 -31.70 -14.30
C ILE A 13 -7.92 -30.57 -14.46
N LYS A 14 -8.48 -30.10 -13.36
CA LYS A 14 -9.27 -28.87 -13.35
C LYS A 14 -8.34 -27.68 -13.44
N VAL A 15 -8.73 -26.64 -14.17
CA VAL A 15 -7.96 -25.39 -14.28
C VAL A 15 -7.69 -24.80 -12.89
N GLU A 16 -8.61 -24.97 -11.96
CA GLU A 16 -8.50 -24.55 -10.55
C GLU A 16 -7.32 -25.19 -9.81
N ASP A 17 -6.92 -26.42 -10.20
CA ASP A 17 -5.80 -27.14 -9.58
C ASP A 17 -4.43 -26.65 -10.06
N ILE A 18 -4.40 -25.89 -11.17
CA ILE A 18 -3.16 -25.40 -11.80
C ILE A 18 -2.86 -23.94 -11.40
N ILE A 19 -3.88 -23.19 -11.01
CA ILE A 19 -3.79 -21.74 -10.71
C ILE A 19 -3.86 -21.54 -9.21
N GLU A 20 -2.76 -21.08 -8.65
CA GLU A 20 -2.80 -20.57 -7.28
C GLU A 20 -3.65 -19.29 -7.23
N GLN A 21 -4.61 -19.25 -6.31
CA GLN A 21 -5.45 -18.07 -6.10
C GLN A 21 -4.58 -16.86 -5.76
N PRO A 22 -4.79 -15.71 -6.45
CA PRO A 22 -4.00 -14.53 -6.18
C PRO A 22 -4.26 -14.02 -4.76
N VAL A 23 -3.20 -13.59 -4.09
CA VAL A 23 -3.26 -13.05 -2.74
C VAL A 23 -3.48 -11.55 -2.80
N ILE A 24 -4.50 -11.08 -2.09
CA ILE A 24 -4.76 -9.67 -1.83
C ILE A 24 -4.33 -9.35 -0.41
N VAL A 25 -3.35 -8.49 -0.26
CA VAL A 25 -2.87 -8.03 1.07
C VAL A 25 -3.88 -7.03 1.65
N ARG A 26 -4.22 -7.17 2.93
CA ARG A 26 -5.16 -6.28 3.60
C ARG A 26 -4.52 -5.60 4.81
N VAL A 27 -4.66 -4.27 4.89
CA VAL A 27 -4.12 -3.45 5.98
C VAL A 27 -5.25 -2.69 6.66
N ARG A 28 -5.47 -2.97 7.94
CA ARG A 28 -6.51 -2.31 8.76
C ARG A 28 -5.93 -1.52 9.93
N ARG A 29 -4.74 -1.89 10.41
CA ARG A 29 -4.08 -1.29 11.57
C ARG A 29 -2.58 -1.18 11.32
N PHE A 30 -1.94 -0.30 12.08
CA PHE A 30 -0.50 -0.12 12.10
C PHE A 30 0.00 -0.42 13.52
N THR A 31 0.29 -1.68 13.78
CA THR A 31 0.83 -2.24 15.02
C THR A 31 1.90 -3.26 14.67
N GLU A 32 2.73 -3.66 15.62
CA GLU A 32 3.74 -4.70 15.42
C GLU A 32 3.14 -6.02 14.91
N SER A 33 2.01 -6.46 15.49
CA SER A 33 1.32 -7.65 15.00
C SER A 33 0.80 -7.51 13.58
N ALA A 34 0.31 -6.31 13.21
CA ALA A 34 -0.14 -6.03 11.84
C ALA A 34 1.02 -6.02 10.84
N CYS A 35 2.24 -5.65 11.25
CA CYS A 35 3.44 -5.75 10.41
C CYS A 35 3.81 -7.22 10.13
N ALA A 36 3.72 -8.08 11.12
CA ALA A 36 3.95 -9.51 10.94
C ALA A 36 2.93 -10.12 9.97
N ASP A 37 1.65 -9.81 10.13
CA ASP A 37 0.58 -10.26 9.22
C ASP A 37 0.78 -9.71 7.80
N PHE A 38 1.13 -8.44 7.66
CA PHE A 38 1.44 -7.82 6.37
C PHE A 38 2.59 -8.54 5.66
N THR A 39 3.68 -8.81 6.39
CA THR A 39 4.84 -9.53 5.87
C THR A 39 4.46 -10.94 5.40
N ASN A 40 3.67 -11.67 6.18
CA ASN A 40 3.19 -13.01 5.84
C ASN A 40 2.31 -13.00 4.57
N GLN A 41 1.37 -12.05 4.47
CA GLN A 41 0.53 -11.90 3.29
C GLN A 41 1.37 -11.52 2.04
N LEU A 42 2.35 -10.61 2.20
CA LEU A 42 3.24 -10.18 1.12
C LEU A 42 4.07 -11.36 0.60
N ASN A 43 4.66 -12.15 1.48
CA ASN A 43 5.43 -13.35 1.12
C ASN A 43 4.56 -14.40 0.41
N LYS A 44 3.33 -14.62 0.88
CA LYS A 44 2.37 -15.49 0.16
C LYS A 44 2.10 -14.96 -1.25
N ALA A 45 1.85 -13.65 -1.40
CA ALA A 45 1.61 -13.05 -2.71
C ALA A 45 2.81 -13.20 -3.67
N ILE A 46 4.02 -13.04 -3.16
CA ILE A 46 5.26 -13.25 -3.93
C ILE A 46 5.35 -14.70 -4.41
N ASN A 47 5.04 -15.66 -3.55
CA ASN A 47 5.16 -17.09 -3.85
C ASN A 47 4.13 -17.59 -4.88
N THR A 48 2.98 -16.91 -5.05
CA THR A 48 2.02 -17.24 -6.12
C THR A 48 2.55 -16.95 -7.52
N GLY A 49 3.57 -16.10 -7.63
CA GLY A 49 4.10 -15.63 -8.92
C GLY A 49 3.16 -14.65 -9.64
N GLN A 50 2.21 -14.02 -8.93
CA GLN A 50 1.34 -13.00 -9.50
C GLN A 50 2.13 -11.77 -9.97
N PRO A 51 1.71 -11.10 -11.07
CA PRO A 51 2.51 -10.03 -11.70
C PRO A 51 2.48 -8.71 -10.92
N PHE A 52 1.57 -8.53 -9.98
CA PHE A 52 1.46 -7.40 -9.07
C PHE A 52 0.74 -7.82 -7.78
N ILE A 53 0.94 -7.06 -6.72
CA ILE A 53 0.35 -7.34 -5.41
C ILE A 53 -0.64 -6.24 -5.07
N PRO A 54 -1.97 -6.54 -5.05
CA PRO A 54 -2.97 -5.60 -4.55
C PRO A 54 -2.87 -5.47 -3.03
N ILE A 55 -2.78 -4.24 -2.53
CA ILE A 55 -2.78 -3.91 -1.10
C ILE A 55 -4.01 -3.06 -0.81
N VAL A 56 -5.02 -3.67 -0.22
CA VAL A 56 -6.27 -2.99 0.18
C VAL A 56 -6.10 -2.39 1.56
N ILE A 57 -6.31 -1.09 1.66
CA ILE A 57 -6.18 -0.31 2.89
C ILE A 57 -7.55 0.17 3.34
N ASP A 58 -7.94 -0.21 4.55
CA ASP A 58 -9.13 0.28 5.25
C ASP A 58 -8.75 0.57 6.70
N SER A 59 -8.22 1.76 6.98
CA SER A 59 -7.54 2.07 8.23
C SER A 59 -7.73 3.51 8.68
N TYR A 60 -7.85 3.68 9.99
CA TYR A 60 -7.74 4.98 10.67
C TYR A 60 -6.29 5.40 10.96
N GLY A 61 -5.30 4.52 10.76
CA GLY A 61 -3.89 4.76 11.04
C GLY A 61 -3.36 3.91 12.18
N GLY A 62 -2.34 4.42 12.88
CA GLY A 62 -1.69 3.78 14.02
C GLY A 62 -0.23 4.19 14.20
N GLN A 63 0.64 3.27 14.57
CA GLN A 63 2.03 3.54 14.92
C GLN A 63 2.90 3.86 13.70
N VAL A 64 3.69 4.94 13.78
CA VAL A 64 4.53 5.39 12.66
C VAL A 64 5.67 4.41 12.36
N TYR A 65 6.27 3.78 13.35
CA TYR A 65 7.33 2.78 13.12
C TYR A 65 6.79 1.54 12.42
N SER A 66 5.56 1.11 12.73
CA SER A 66 4.87 0.04 12.00
C SER A 66 4.59 0.43 10.54
N LEU A 67 4.22 1.69 10.28
CA LEU A 67 4.12 2.23 8.93
C LEU A 67 5.47 2.17 8.20
N MET A 68 6.56 2.60 8.82
CA MET A 68 7.90 2.59 8.22
C MET A 68 8.35 1.19 7.83
N GLU A 69 8.07 0.19 8.65
CA GLU A 69 8.34 -1.21 8.32
C GLU A 69 7.58 -1.65 7.07
N MET A 70 6.27 -1.37 6.99
CA MET A 70 5.45 -1.71 5.82
C MET A 70 5.91 -0.97 4.56
N ILE A 71 6.30 0.32 4.67
CA ILE A 71 6.88 1.08 3.56
C ILE A 71 8.15 0.41 3.03
N ASN A 72 9.08 0.06 3.92
CA ASN A 72 10.33 -0.60 3.53
C ASN A 72 10.06 -1.93 2.80
N LYS A 73 9.09 -2.71 3.26
CA LYS A 73 8.68 -3.97 2.59
C LYS A 73 8.13 -3.72 1.19
N ILE A 74 7.31 -2.68 0.98
CA ILE A 74 6.81 -2.31 -0.35
C ILE A 74 7.94 -1.84 -1.26
N GLN A 75 8.84 -1.00 -0.76
CA GLN A 75 9.94 -0.44 -1.55
C GLN A 75 10.97 -1.48 -1.97
N THR A 76 11.19 -2.51 -1.15
CA THR A 76 12.11 -3.60 -1.44
C THR A 76 11.46 -4.80 -2.13
N CYS A 77 10.15 -4.76 -2.34
CA CYS A 77 9.42 -5.84 -3.02
C CYS A 77 9.81 -5.91 -4.50
N CYS A 78 10.18 -7.11 -4.96
CA CYS A 78 10.52 -7.36 -6.37
C CYS A 78 9.30 -7.36 -7.31
N ILE A 79 8.09 -7.41 -6.77
CA ILE A 79 6.83 -7.38 -7.51
C ILE A 79 6.14 -6.03 -7.30
N PRO A 80 5.60 -5.38 -8.35
CA PRO A 80 4.87 -4.13 -8.22
C PRO A 80 3.72 -4.20 -7.22
N CYS A 81 3.67 -3.28 -6.26
CA CYS A 81 2.59 -3.17 -5.29
C CYS A 81 1.59 -2.09 -5.73
N TYR A 82 0.31 -2.44 -5.81
CA TYR A 82 -0.78 -1.54 -6.15
C TYR A 82 -1.68 -1.34 -4.94
N THR A 83 -1.88 -0.11 -4.52
CA THR A 83 -2.68 0.20 -3.34
C THR A 83 -4.11 0.55 -3.71
N VAL A 84 -5.06 0.12 -2.89
CA VAL A 84 -6.50 0.31 -3.12
C VAL A 84 -7.15 0.82 -1.84
N VAL A 85 -7.95 1.89 -1.94
CA VAL A 85 -8.80 2.38 -0.85
C VAL A 85 -10.25 2.27 -1.26
N GLU A 86 -10.99 1.39 -0.58
CA GLU A 86 -12.41 1.15 -0.84
C GLU A 86 -13.30 2.09 -0.01
N SER A 87 -12.94 2.37 1.23
CA SER A 87 -13.68 3.19 2.17
C SER A 87 -12.85 4.35 2.72
N LYS A 88 -11.78 4.05 3.45
CA LYS A 88 -10.96 5.08 4.10
C LYS A 88 -9.49 4.69 4.20
N ALA A 89 -8.63 5.68 4.11
CA ALA A 89 -7.23 5.59 4.49
C ALA A 89 -6.82 6.88 5.21
N MET A 90 -6.61 6.80 6.52
CA MET A 90 -6.34 7.96 7.35
C MET A 90 -4.97 7.84 8.00
N SER A 91 -4.27 8.98 8.21
CA SER A 91 -2.98 9.02 8.90
C SER A 91 -1.96 8.06 8.25
N CYS A 92 -1.39 7.11 8.98
CA CYS A 92 -0.50 6.06 8.45
C CYS A 92 -1.10 5.33 7.23
N GLY A 93 -2.43 5.13 7.20
CA GLY A 93 -3.13 4.51 6.06
C GLY A 93 -3.02 5.33 4.79
N ALA A 94 -3.13 6.66 4.88
CA ALA A 94 -2.99 7.58 3.76
C ALA A 94 -1.55 7.60 3.22
N ILE A 95 -0.56 7.59 4.11
CA ILE A 95 0.85 7.52 3.73
C ILE A 95 1.14 6.19 3.01
N LEU A 96 0.71 5.05 3.57
CA LEU A 96 0.90 3.74 2.95
C LEU A 96 0.21 3.66 1.58
N PHE A 97 -0.99 4.25 1.43
CA PHE A 97 -1.67 4.34 0.15
C PHE A 97 -0.80 5.05 -0.89
N GLY A 98 -0.15 6.14 -0.50
CA GLY A 98 0.78 6.90 -1.33
C GLY A 98 1.98 6.08 -1.85
N MET A 99 2.27 4.90 -1.28
CA MET A 99 3.44 4.08 -1.66
C MET A 99 3.20 3.15 -2.84
N GLY A 100 1.94 2.93 -3.28
CA GLY A 100 1.66 2.09 -4.45
C GLY A 100 2.14 2.70 -5.77
N GLN A 101 2.66 1.87 -6.70
CA GLN A 101 2.98 2.30 -8.06
C GLN A 101 1.71 2.71 -8.84
N LYS A 102 0.61 1.98 -8.63
CA LYS A 102 -0.75 2.41 -8.99
C LYS A 102 -1.57 2.52 -7.71
N ARG A 103 -2.37 3.56 -7.62
CA ARG A 103 -3.13 3.92 -6.42
C ARG A 103 -4.59 4.13 -6.80
N PHE A 104 -5.43 3.15 -6.46
CA PHE A 104 -6.85 3.11 -6.79
C PHE A 104 -7.67 3.59 -5.61
N MET A 105 -8.63 4.45 -5.86
CA MET A 105 -9.50 4.97 -4.82
C MET A 105 -10.97 4.93 -5.27
N SER A 106 -11.83 4.29 -4.47
CA SER A 106 -13.28 4.31 -4.70
C SER A 106 -13.80 5.75 -4.77
N PRO A 107 -14.78 6.05 -5.64
CA PRO A 107 -15.36 7.40 -5.73
C PRO A 107 -15.86 7.96 -4.39
N ASN A 108 -16.33 7.09 -3.50
CA ASN A 108 -16.90 7.45 -2.19
C ASN A 108 -15.89 7.29 -1.03
N ALA A 109 -14.65 6.92 -1.31
CA ALA A 109 -13.62 6.78 -0.28
C ALA A 109 -13.09 8.14 0.17
N THR A 110 -12.53 8.14 1.37
CA THR A 110 -11.91 9.33 1.98
C THR A 110 -10.49 9.03 2.39
N ILE A 111 -9.59 9.96 2.09
CA ILE A 111 -8.21 9.99 2.60
C ILE A 111 -8.08 11.14 3.59
N MET A 112 -7.33 10.93 4.68
CA MET A 112 -7.02 12.01 5.62
C MET A 112 -5.53 12.02 5.93
N LEU A 113 -4.93 13.18 5.80
CA LEU A 113 -3.55 13.49 6.15
C LEU A 113 -3.52 14.44 7.35
N HIS A 114 -2.65 14.16 8.29
CA HIS A 114 -2.30 15.02 9.42
C HIS A 114 -0.85 14.77 9.85
N GLU A 115 -0.30 15.66 10.65
CA GLU A 115 1.02 15.47 11.24
C GLU A 115 1.04 14.30 12.23
N VAL A 116 2.22 13.75 12.48
CA VAL A 116 2.39 12.75 13.53
C VAL A 116 2.01 13.37 14.87
N SER A 117 1.02 12.74 15.52
CA SER A 117 0.65 13.10 16.89
C SER A 117 1.43 12.27 17.89
N SER A 118 1.96 12.89 18.91
CA SER A 118 2.62 12.22 20.04
C SER A 118 2.17 12.83 21.36
N ALA A 119 2.23 12.02 22.41
CA ALA A 119 2.07 12.49 23.78
C ALA A 119 3.32 12.06 24.56
N SER A 120 3.99 13.01 25.18
CA SER A 120 5.20 12.76 25.97
C SER A 120 5.06 13.35 27.38
N THR A 121 5.47 12.56 28.35
CA THR A 121 5.55 12.97 29.77
C THR A 121 6.90 12.53 30.30
N GLY A 122 7.56 13.39 31.08
CA GLY A 122 8.87 13.07 31.63
C GLY A 122 9.68 14.34 31.96
N LYS A 123 10.99 14.19 32.01
CA LYS A 123 11.89 15.33 32.22
C LYS A 123 11.92 16.21 30.98
N THR A 124 12.25 17.48 31.17
CA THR A 124 12.28 18.49 30.08
C THR A 124 13.11 18.03 28.88
N GLU A 125 14.27 17.45 29.08
CA GLU A 125 15.13 17.00 27.96
C GLU A 125 14.58 15.76 27.24
N GLU A 126 13.87 14.88 27.93
CA GLU A 126 13.15 13.73 27.34
C GLU A 126 12.03 14.25 26.44
N ILE A 127 11.20 15.18 26.92
CA ILE A 127 10.11 15.81 26.13
C ILE A 127 10.66 16.50 24.87
N LYS A 128 11.77 17.22 24.99
CA LYS A 128 12.44 17.85 23.83
C LYS A 128 12.95 16.83 22.82
N ALA A 129 13.53 15.72 23.29
CA ALA A 129 14.00 14.66 22.43
C ALA A 129 12.84 14.01 21.64
N ASP A 130 11.73 13.72 22.30
CA ASP A 130 10.53 13.16 21.67
C ASP A 130 9.90 14.11 20.64
N ALA A 131 9.84 15.43 20.97
CA ALA A 131 9.37 16.44 20.03
C ALA A 131 10.25 16.53 18.78
N LYS A 132 11.58 16.46 18.95
CA LYS A 132 12.53 16.43 17.83
C LYS A 132 12.38 15.18 16.97
N GLU A 133 12.16 14.01 17.58
CA GLU A 133 11.92 12.76 16.85
C GLU A 133 10.60 12.82 16.07
N THR A 134 9.54 13.35 16.68
CA THR A 134 8.25 13.54 16.01
C THR A 134 8.38 14.44 14.77
N ASP A 135 9.09 15.57 14.88
CA ASP A 135 9.38 16.45 13.74
C ASP A 135 10.20 15.74 12.64
N ARG A 136 11.21 14.97 13.03
CA ARG A 136 12.00 14.16 12.10
C ARG A 136 11.13 13.14 11.34
N LEU A 137 10.24 12.45 12.05
CA LEU A 137 9.33 11.47 11.45
C LEU A 137 8.33 12.12 10.51
N ASN A 138 7.74 13.28 10.87
CA ASN A 138 6.89 14.06 9.99
C ASN A 138 7.58 14.35 8.65
N LYS A 139 8.76 14.94 8.70
CA LYS A 139 9.54 15.28 7.50
C LYS A 139 9.85 14.05 6.65
N LEU A 140 10.21 12.93 7.29
CA LEU A 140 10.58 11.70 6.61
C LEU A 140 9.41 11.07 5.87
N ILE A 141 8.27 10.84 6.55
CA ILE A 141 7.13 10.12 5.95
C ILE A 141 6.48 10.92 4.83
N PHE A 142 6.33 12.25 4.99
CA PHE A 142 5.78 13.11 3.95
C PHE A 142 6.72 13.24 2.74
N LYS A 143 8.04 13.28 2.98
CA LYS A 143 9.04 13.27 1.90
C LYS A 143 8.95 11.99 1.08
N ILE A 144 8.96 10.82 1.71
CA ILE A 144 8.88 9.51 1.03
C ILE A 144 7.58 9.43 0.20
N MET A 145 6.45 9.84 0.78
CA MET A 145 5.16 9.88 0.07
C MET A 145 5.21 10.84 -1.13
N ALA A 146 5.78 12.02 -0.96
CA ALA A 146 5.88 13.04 -2.01
C ALA A 146 6.71 12.53 -3.20
N GLU A 147 7.85 11.91 -2.93
CA GLU A 147 8.72 11.33 -3.95
C GLU A 147 7.98 10.26 -4.77
N ASN A 148 7.27 9.32 -4.11
CA ASN A 148 6.47 8.30 -4.80
C ASN A 148 5.29 8.90 -5.58
N CYS A 149 4.69 9.97 -5.08
CA CYS A 149 3.63 10.72 -5.75
C CYS A 149 4.14 11.72 -6.80
N LYS A 150 5.45 11.75 -7.10
CA LYS A 150 6.09 12.67 -8.06
C LYS A 150 5.82 14.14 -7.74
N LYS A 151 5.92 14.48 -6.47
CA LYS A 151 5.79 15.85 -5.93
C LYS A 151 7.12 16.31 -5.34
N LYS A 152 7.25 17.63 -5.09
CA LYS A 152 8.36 18.17 -4.31
C LYS A 152 8.37 17.55 -2.92
N SER A 153 9.53 17.38 -2.33
CA SER A 153 9.72 16.66 -1.05
C SER A 153 8.92 17.24 0.13
N ASP A 154 8.63 18.53 0.10
CA ASP A 154 7.88 19.27 1.12
C ASP A 154 6.37 19.40 0.82
N PHE A 155 5.91 18.97 -0.37
CA PHE A 155 4.56 19.24 -0.87
C PHE A 155 3.45 18.86 0.10
N PHE A 156 3.45 17.64 0.62
CA PHE A 156 2.37 17.18 1.50
C PHE A 156 2.47 17.75 2.90
N LEU A 157 3.68 17.97 3.40
CA LEU A 157 3.88 18.64 4.69
C LEU A 157 3.40 20.10 4.63
N SER A 158 3.78 20.84 3.60
CA SER A 158 3.29 22.20 3.37
C SER A 158 1.78 22.25 3.23
N LEU A 159 1.17 21.26 2.53
CA LEU A 159 -0.28 21.19 2.36
C LEU A 159 -1.02 21.05 3.70
N VAL A 160 -0.46 20.31 4.66
CA VAL A 160 -1.01 20.19 6.03
C VAL A 160 -0.80 21.47 6.81
N HIS A 161 0.38 22.10 6.71
CA HIS A 161 0.69 23.39 7.37
C HIS A 161 -0.22 24.51 6.85
N ASP A 162 -0.44 24.62 5.54
CA ASP A 162 -1.30 25.63 4.92
C ASP A 162 -2.76 25.52 5.37
N ARG A 163 -3.16 24.37 5.88
CA ARG A 163 -4.47 24.12 6.50
C ARG A 163 -4.45 24.26 8.03
N SER A 164 -3.54 25.04 8.56
CA SER A 164 -3.41 25.33 10.00
C SER A 164 -3.13 24.09 10.86
N HIS A 165 -2.38 23.12 10.31
CA HIS A 165 -2.04 21.84 10.96
C HIS A 165 -3.26 20.98 11.35
N ALA A 166 -4.43 21.28 10.78
CA ALA A 166 -5.65 20.51 10.99
C ALA A 166 -5.68 19.24 10.10
N ASP A 167 -6.58 18.33 10.42
CA ASP A 167 -6.85 17.16 9.61
C ASP A 167 -7.28 17.54 8.18
N CYS A 168 -6.53 17.07 7.18
CA CYS A 168 -6.76 17.35 5.78
C CYS A 168 -7.48 16.18 5.12
N TYR A 169 -8.79 16.33 4.89
CA TYR A 169 -9.61 15.33 4.22
C TYR A 169 -9.63 15.53 2.70
N PHE A 170 -9.55 14.45 1.95
CA PHE A 170 -9.56 14.42 0.48
C PHE A 170 -10.57 13.41 -0.04
N SER A 171 -11.45 13.87 -0.91
CA SER A 171 -12.23 13.01 -1.80
C SER A 171 -11.34 12.38 -2.88
N ALA A 172 -11.85 11.37 -3.59
CA ALA A 172 -11.12 10.73 -4.68
C ALA A 172 -10.70 11.72 -5.78
N LYS A 173 -11.55 12.70 -6.10
CA LYS A 173 -11.25 13.74 -7.09
C LYS A 173 -10.12 14.67 -6.63
N GLU A 174 -10.11 15.08 -5.38
CA GLU A 174 -9.06 15.92 -4.80
C GLU A 174 -7.74 15.16 -4.71
N ALA A 175 -7.76 13.91 -4.22
CA ALA A 175 -6.58 13.04 -4.18
C ALA A 175 -5.97 12.85 -5.57
N LYS A 176 -6.80 12.71 -6.63
CA LYS A 176 -6.31 12.59 -8.00
C LYS A 176 -5.66 13.88 -8.51
N ARG A 177 -6.21 15.06 -8.20
CA ARG A 177 -5.61 16.36 -8.60
C ARG A 177 -4.20 16.56 -8.04
N ILE A 178 -3.95 16.09 -6.83
CA ILE A 178 -2.63 16.18 -6.19
C ILE A 178 -1.74 14.96 -6.45
N ASN A 179 -2.15 14.06 -7.33
CA ASN A 179 -1.44 12.81 -7.67
C ASN A 179 -1.22 11.87 -6.46
N LEU A 180 -2.01 12.00 -5.41
CA LEU A 180 -2.05 11.02 -4.32
C LEU A 180 -2.82 9.76 -4.73
N CYS A 181 -3.83 9.90 -5.58
CA CYS A 181 -4.54 8.82 -6.28
C CYS A 181 -4.17 8.84 -7.76
N THR A 182 -3.90 7.67 -8.38
CA THR A 182 -3.66 7.57 -9.83
C THR A 182 -4.92 7.24 -10.61
N GLU A 183 -5.83 6.45 -10.02
CA GLU A 183 -7.07 5.98 -10.67
C GLU A 183 -8.26 6.05 -9.72
N ILE A 184 -9.37 6.62 -10.19
CA ILE A 184 -10.63 6.60 -9.44
C ILE A 184 -11.43 5.37 -9.88
N GLY A 185 -11.76 4.51 -8.94
CA GLY A 185 -12.46 3.24 -9.14
C GLY A 185 -11.80 2.12 -8.35
N ILE A 186 -12.48 0.98 -8.24
CA ILE A 186 -11.96 -0.23 -7.63
C ILE A 186 -11.54 -1.17 -8.76
N PRO A 187 -10.26 -1.60 -8.80
CA PRO A 187 -9.79 -2.50 -9.83
C PRO A 187 -10.42 -3.89 -9.67
N GLN A 188 -10.81 -4.50 -10.77
CA GLN A 188 -11.20 -5.91 -10.81
C GLN A 188 -9.99 -6.76 -11.17
N LEU A 189 -9.66 -7.75 -10.35
CA LEU A 189 -8.62 -8.71 -10.65
C LEU A 189 -9.21 -9.82 -11.52
N THR A 190 -8.69 -9.97 -12.73
CA THR A 190 -9.10 -11.02 -13.68
C THR A 190 -7.90 -11.94 -13.93
N ILE A 191 -8.13 -13.25 -13.90
CA ILE A 191 -7.16 -14.27 -14.28
C ILE A 191 -7.58 -14.79 -15.65
N SER A 192 -6.68 -14.75 -16.62
CA SER A 192 -6.85 -15.37 -17.94
C SER A 192 -5.85 -16.52 -18.12
N VAL A 193 -6.30 -17.61 -18.72
CA VAL A 193 -5.48 -18.77 -19.03
C VAL A 193 -5.54 -19.04 -20.51
N ASP A 194 -4.38 -18.99 -21.18
CA ASP A 194 -4.25 -19.33 -22.59
C ASP A 194 -3.78 -20.77 -22.74
N LEU A 195 -4.55 -21.59 -23.46
CA LEU A 195 -4.23 -22.98 -23.76
C LEU A 195 -3.69 -23.09 -25.17
N SER A 196 -2.50 -23.66 -25.32
CA SER A 196 -1.93 -24.01 -26.63
C SER A 196 -1.64 -25.52 -26.72
N TYR A 197 -1.99 -26.13 -27.85
CA TYR A 197 -1.69 -27.52 -28.14
C TYR A 197 -0.52 -27.59 -29.11
N LYS A 198 0.46 -28.47 -28.84
CA LYS A 198 1.55 -28.80 -29.77
C LYS A 198 1.53 -30.30 -30.04
N LEU A 199 1.67 -30.63 -31.30
CA LEU A 199 1.92 -32.01 -31.73
C LEU A 199 3.43 -32.15 -31.96
N GLU A 200 4.09 -32.95 -31.12
CA GLU A 200 5.53 -33.24 -31.26
C GLU A 200 5.69 -34.70 -31.73
N LYS A 201 6.61 -34.90 -32.68
CA LYS A 201 6.98 -36.25 -33.14
C LYS A 201 7.86 -36.89 -32.08
N ILE A 202 7.45 -38.03 -31.55
CA ILE A 202 8.22 -38.85 -30.62
C ILE A 202 9.35 -39.56 -31.36
#